data_cb1b8e0d95a51a973f39b8e0f0ac269c
#
_entry.id   cb1b8e0d95a51a973f39b8e0f0ac269c
#
_cell.length_a   1.000
_cell.length_b   1.000
_cell.length_c   1.000
_cell.angle_alpha   90.00
_cell.angle_beta   90.00
_cell.angle_gamma   90.00
#
_symmetry.space_group_name_H-M   'P 1'
#
loop_
_entity.id
_entity.type
_entity.pdbx_description
1 polymer ?
#
loop_
_entity_poly.entity_id
_entity_poly.type
_entity_poly.pdbx_seq_one_letter_code
_entity_poly.pdbx_strand_id
1 'polypeptide(L)'
;MLAKEKYALRARDLATTPVHFVPFTAQTRMSGVDLDGRVLRKGAAEAVKRHVEALGGHMAVELDQVVTSISEKGGTPLAVADGGHVLGIVYLKDKVKGGLRERFDRFRAMGLRTVMITGDNPLTARAIADESGVDDYLAEATPEEKLRLIRAEQAKGKLVAMTGDGTNDAPALAQADVAIAMNTGTQAAKEAGNMVDLDSNPTKLLEVVEVGKQLLMTRGCLTTFSIANDVAKYFAILPALFVAVFPDTAPLNVMALTSPESAILSAVIFNALIIVALIPLALRGVKYRPMGAAALLRRSLLIYGVGGVIAPFIGIKIVDMLLGVVGLT
;
A
#
# COMPACT_ATOMS: atom_id res chain seq x y z
N MET A 1 -33.03 1.91 -4.79
CA MET A 1 -33.74 2.24 -3.54
C MET A 1 -34.34 3.65 -3.62
N LEU A 2 -33.56 4.71 -3.85
CA LEU A 2 -34.05 6.10 -3.85
C LEU A 2 -35.29 6.36 -4.74
N ALA A 3 -35.32 5.87 -5.97
CA ALA A 3 -36.45 6.03 -6.88
C ALA A 3 -37.70 5.29 -6.37
N LYS A 4 -37.54 4.13 -5.73
CA LYS A 4 -38.62 3.37 -5.12
C LYS A 4 -39.24 4.08 -3.93
N GLU A 5 -38.40 4.69 -3.10
CA GLU A 5 -38.83 5.48 -1.92
C GLU A 5 -39.47 6.81 -2.34
N LYS A 6 -38.79 7.54 -3.25
CA LYS A 6 -39.21 8.89 -3.64
C LYS A 6 -40.45 8.92 -4.53
N TYR A 7 -40.63 7.90 -5.36
CA TYR A 7 -41.71 7.86 -6.36
C TYR A 7 -42.67 6.67 -6.18
N ALA A 8 -42.58 5.93 -5.06
CA ALA A 8 -43.42 4.78 -4.73
C ALA A 8 -43.46 3.71 -5.86
N LEU A 9 -42.37 3.59 -6.61
CA LEU A 9 -42.29 2.64 -7.73
C LEU A 9 -42.21 1.20 -7.20
N ARG A 10 -43.14 0.37 -7.59
CA ARG A 10 -43.12 -1.06 -7.32
C ARG A 10 -42.41 -1.82 -8.46
N ALA A 11 -41.76 -2.94 -8.15
CA ALA A 11 -41.29 -3.85 -9.17
C ALA A 11 -42.47 -4.30 -10.02
N ARG A 12 -42.36 -4.21 -11.35
CA ARG A 12 -43.33 -4.81 -12.25
C ARG A 12 -43.02 -6.29 -12.39
N ASP A 13 -44.05 -7.10 -12.40
CA ASP A 13 -43.91 -8.51 -12.77
C ASP A 13 -43.80 -8.58 -14.31
N LEU A 14 -42.61 -8.95 -14.78
CA LEU A 14 -42.30 -9.07 -16.21
C LEU A 14 -42.47 -10.53 -16.71
N ALA A 15 -43.03 -11.41 -15.89
CA ALA A 15 -43.13 -12.83 -16.21
C ALA A 15 -43.95 -13.14 -17.48
N THR A 16 -44.80 -12.22 -17.90
CA THR A 16 -45.70 -12.41 -19.09
C THR A 16 -45.22 -11.63 -20.32
N THR A 17 -44.22 -10.83 -20.24
CA THR A 17 -43.74 -9.97 -21.33
C THR A 17 -42.40 -10.48 -21.87
N PRO A 18 -42.21 -10.66 -23.19
CA PRO A 18 -40.93 -11.04 -23.75
C PRO A 18 -39.92 -9.89 -23.53
N VAL A 19 -38.93 -10.16 -22.69
CA VAL A 19 -37.90 -9.19 -22.30
C VAL A 19 -36.54 -9.75 -22.66
N HIS A 20 -35.79 -9.01 -23.46
CA HIS A 20 -34.39 -9.31 -23.72
C HIS A 20 -33.47 -8.35 -22.93
N PHE A 21 -32.72 -8.89 -21.97
CA PHE A 21 -31.75 -8.12 -21.18
C PHE A 21 -30.41 -8.02 -21.90
N VAL A 22 -29.90 -6.80 -22.03
CA VAL A 22 -28.56 -6.49 -22.53
C VAL A 22 -27.64 -6.25 -21.33
N PRO A 23 -26.71 -7.18 -21.01
CA PRO A 23 -25.81 -7.03 -19.88
C PRO A 23 -24.79 -5.91 -20.13
N PHE A 24 -24.30 -5.32 -19.05
CA PHE A 24 -23.20 -4.35 -19.13
C PHE A 24 -21.92 -5.05 -19.57
N THR A 25 -21.19 -4.42 -20.50
CA THR A 25 -19.82 -4.82 -20.84
C THR A 25 -18.89 -3.60 -20.77
N ALA A 26 -17.60 -3.84 -20.49
CA ALA A 26 -16.59 -2.78 -20.47
C ALA A 26 -16.41 -2.14 -21.86
N GLN A 27 -16.64 -2.89 -22.92
CA GLN A 27 -16.52 -2.43 -24.32
C GLN A 27 -17.65 -1.49 -24.69
N THR A 28 -18.91 -1.87 -24.40
CA THR A 28 -20.08 -1.07 -24.74
C THR A 28 -20.34 0.04 -23.75
N ARG A 29 -19.91 -0.14 -22.49
CA ARG A 29 -20.16 0.76 -21.35
C ARG A 29 -21.64 1.10 -21.15
N MET A 30 -22.52 0.19 -21.62
CA MET A 30 -23.97 0.30 -21.54
C MET A 30 -24.58 -1.03 -21.13
N SER A 31 -25.75 -0.94 -20.52
CA SER A 31 -26.66 -2.08 -20.32
C SER A 31 -28.08 -1.65 -20.68
N GLY A 32 -28.99 -2.58 -20.84
CA GLY A 32 -30.35 -2.20 -21.19
C GLY A 32 -31.32 -3.35 -21.24
N VAL A 33 -32.46 -3.06 -21.83
CA VAL A 33 -33.55 -4.01 -22.02
C VAL A 33 -34.31 -3.68 -23.28
N ASP A 34 -34.63 -4.68 -24.06
CA ASP A 34 -35.55 -4.60 -25.19
C ASP A 34 -36.92 -5.17 -24.75
N LEU A 35 -37.91 -4.31 -24.77
CA LEU A 35 -39.25 -4.60 -24.23
C LEU A 35 -40.31 -3.96 -25.13
N ASP A 36 -41.27 -4.77 -25.64
CA ASP A 36 -42.41 -4.28 -26.44
C ASP A 36 -42.00 -3.34 -27.59
N GLY A 37 -40.90 -3.65 -28.32
CA GLY A 37 -40.39 -2.83 -29.42
C GLY A 37 -39.62 -1.58 -28.97
N ARG A 38 -39.48 -1.34 -27.68
CA ARG A 38 -38.66 -0.28 -27.12
C ARG A 38 -37.26 -0.77 -26.84
N VAL A 39 -36.26 0.06 -27.12
CA VAL A 39 -34.83 -0.22 -26.92
C VAL A 39 -34.31 0.69 -25.81
N LEU A 40 -34.45 0.24 -24.57
CA LEU A 40 -33.98 1.01 -23.41
C LEU A 40 -32.49 0.75 -23.17
N ARG A 41 -31.69 1.80 -23.08
CA ARG A 41 -30.26 1.72 -22.77
C ARG A 41 -29.92 2.70 -21.64
N LYS A 42 -29.02 2.26 -20.77
CA LYS A 42 -28.38 3.10 -19.73
C LYS A 42 -26.90 2.82 -19.67
N GLY A 43 -26.12 3.85 -19.42
CA GLY A 43 -24.67 3.69 -19.33
C GLY A 43 -23.91 5.01 -19.24
N ALA A 44 -22.62 4.96 -19.49
CA ALA A 44 -21.79 6.14 -19.57
C ALA A 44 -22.37 7.13 -20.59
N ALA A 45 -22.48 8.41 -20.23
CA ALA A 45 -23.17 9.42 -21.04
C ALA A 45 -22.65 9.46 -22.48
N GLU A 46 -21.33 9.39 -22.68
CA GLU A 46 -20.69 9.36 -23.99
C GLU A 46 -21.05 8.10 -24.81
N ALA A 47 -21.14 6.95 -24.17
CA ALA A 47 -21.54 5.70 -24.85
C ALA A 47 -23.00 5.73 -25.30
N VAL A 48 -23.90 6.23 -24.44
CA VAL A 48 -25.32 6.38 -24.78
C VAL A 48 -25.50 7.45 -25.84
N LYS A 49 -24.75 8.56 -25.81
CA LYS A 49 -24.75 9.60 -26.83
C LYS A 49 -24.43 9.01 -28.22
N ARG A 50 -23.32 8.27 -28.34
CA ARG A 50 -22.95 7.59 -29.60
C ARG A 50 -24.01 6.59 -30.07
N HIS A 51 -24.63 5.86 -29.13
CA HIS A 51 -25.70 4.92 -29.47
C HIS A 51 -26.93 5.64 -30.04
N VAL A 52 -27.34 6.75 -29.42
CA VAL A 52 -28.46 7.59 -29.87
C VAL A 52 -28.20 8.22 -31.25
N GLU A 53 -26.97 8.73 -31.45
CA GLU A 53 -26.52 9.30 -32.72
C GLU A 53 -26.52 8.26 -33.85
N ALA A 54 -26.08 7.01 -33.55
CA ALA A 54 -26.12 5.90 -34.51
C ALA A 54 -27.56 5.53 -34.94
N LEU A 55 -28.56 5.85 -34.11
CA LEU A 55 -29.99 5.66 -34.41
C LEU A 55 -30.63 6.90 -35.03
N GLY A 56 -29.82 7.91 -35.42
CA GLY A 56 -30.31 9.17 -36.04
C GLY A 56 -30.87 10.17 -35.05
N GLY A 57 -30.74 9.94 -33.76
CA GLY A 57 -31.10 10.91 -32.71
C GLY A 57 -29.94 11.86 -32.36
N HIS A 58 -30.16 12.71 -31.39
CA HIS A 58 -29.10 13.56 -30.81
C HIS A 58 -29.33 13.78 -29.31
N MET A 59 -28.28 14.07 -28.59
CA MET A 59 -28.35 14.49 -27.18
C MET A 59 -28.46 16.03 -27.14
N ALA A 60 -29.46 16.54 -26.41
CA ALA A 60 -29.64 17.97 -26.27
C ALA A 60 -28.45 18.63 -25.55
N VAL A 61 -28.10 19.87 -25.97
CA VAL A 61 -26.95 20.60 -25.41
C VAL A 61 -27.09 20.81 -23.90
N GLU A 62 -28.30 21.00 -23.41
CA GLU A 62 -28.58 21.14 -21.97
C GLU A 62 -28.23 19.88 -21.19
N LEU A 63 -28.41 18.66 -21.78
CA LEU A 63 -28.02 17.42 -21.16
C LEU A 63 -26.51 17.23 -21.16
N ASP A 64 -25.80 17.67 -22.21
CA ASP A 64 -24.33 17.69 -22.23
C ASP A 64 -23.76 18.60 -21.12
N GLN A 65 -24.38 19.77 -20.91
CA GLN A 65 -24.01 20.69 -19.82
C GLN A 65 -24.22 20.05 -18.43
N VAL A 66 -25.33 19.32 -18.25
CA VAL A 66 -25.64 18.60 -17.03
C VAL A 66 -24.59 17.49 -16.79
N VAL A 67 -24.23 16.73 -17.83
CA VAL A 67 -23.16 15.70 -17.77
C VAL A 67 -21.84 16.31 -17.31
N THR A 68 -21.45 17.43 -17.92
CA THR A 68 -20.22 18.15 -17.56
C THR A 68 -20.25 18.61 -16.11
N SER A 69 -21.32 19.28 -15.69
CA SER A 69 -21.49 19.77 -14.31
C SER A 69 -21.46 18.67 -13.26
N ILE A 70 -22.05 17.50 -13.54
CA ILE A 70 -22.01 16.33 -12.66
C ILE A 70 -20.57 15.81 -12.55
N SER A 71 -19.88 15.69 -13.69
CA SER A 71 -18.52 15.17 -13.76
C SER A 71 -17.52 16.05 -13.03
N GLU A 72 -17.60 17.38 -13.21
CA GLU A 72 -16.77 18.37 -12.50
C GLU A 72 -16.94 18.33 -10.97
N LYS A 73 -18.11 17.89 -10.48
CA LYS A 73 -18.39 17.70 -9.06
C LYS A 73 -17.98 16.31 -8.55
N GLY A 74 -17.25 15.54 -9.35
CA GLY A 74 -16.81 14.19 -9.00
C GLY A 74 -17.94 13.17 -8.96
N GLY A 75 -19.03 13.41 -9.68
CA GLY A 75 -20.12 12.46 -9.86
C GLY A 75 -20.00 11.68 -11.16
N THR A 76 -20.63 10.51 -11.22
CA THR A 76 -20.73 9.70 -12.44
C THR A 76 -22.08 9.94 -13.11
N PRO A 77 -22.13 10.63 -14.26
CA PRO A 77 -23.37 10.83 -15.01
C PRO A 77 -23.70 9.56 -15.80
N LEU A 78 -24.84 8.96 -15.55
CA LEU A 78 -25.39 7.87 -16.36
C LEU A 78 -26.53 8.39 -17.21
N ALA A 79 -26.41 8.31 -18.53
CA ALA A 79 -27.49 8.64 -19.43
C ALA A 79 -28.44 7.45 -19.59
N VAL A 80 -29.73 7.76 -19.80
CA VAL A 80 -30.78 6.80 -20.10
C VAL A 80 -31.44 7.21 -21.41
N ALA A 81 -31.58 6.27 -22.33
CA ALA A 81 -32.21 6.50 -23.64
C ALA A 81 -33.25 5.42 -23.95
N ASP A 82 -34.21 5.81 -24.77
CA ASP A 82 -35.20 4.95 -25.42
C ASP A 82 -35.07 5.12 -26.93
N GLY A 83 -34.53 4.14 -27.62
CA GLY A 83 -34.17 4.25 -29.03
C GLY A 83 -33.25 5.44 -29.27
N GLY A 84 -33.63 6.32 -30.22
CA GLY A 84 -32.89 7.54 -30.57
C GLY A 84 -33.12 8.75 -29.64
N HIS A 85 -33.78 8.59 -28.49
CA HIS A 85 -34.12 9.70 -27.59
C HIS A 85 -33.47 9.54 -26.21
N VAL A 86 -32.70 10.54 -25.77
CA VAL A 86 -32.19 10.58 -24.41
C VAL A 86 -33.29 11.04 -23.45
N LEU A 87 -33.64 10.19 -22.49
CA LEU A 87 -34.68 10.45 -21.49
C LEU A 87 -34.21 11.34 -20.34
N GLY A 88 -32.91 11.30 -20.02
CA GLY A 88 -32.32 12.08 -18.94
C GLY A 88 -31.01 11.52 -18.41
N ILE A 89 -30.48 12.20 -17.39
CA ILE A 89 -29.21 11.87 -16.74
C ILE A 89 -29.48 11.48 -15.28
N VAL A 90 -28.93 10.36 -14.86
CA VAL A 90 -28.90 9.89 -13.46
C VAL A 90 -27.57 10.32 -12.85
N TYR A 91 -27.62 11.11 -11.80
CA TYR A 91 -26.45 11.54 -11.03
C TYR A 91 -26.12 10.51 -9.97
N LEU A 92 -25.00 9.83 -10.12
CA LEU A 92 -24.41 8.99 -9.08
C LEU A 92 -23.20 9.70 -8.48
N LYS A 93 -23.10 9.69 -7.18
CA LYS A 93 -21.92 10.20 -6.47
C LYS A 93 -21.61 9.30 -5.28
N ASP A 94 -20.43 8.73 -5.29
CA ASP A 94 -19.85 8.08 -4.14
C ASP A 94 -19.16 9.12 -3.24
N LYS A 95 -19.35 8.99 -1.95
CA LYS A 95 -18.62 9.83 -1.00
C LYS A 95 -17.20 9.29 -0.86
N VAL A 96 -16.23 10.13 -1.11
CA VAL A 96 -14.83 9.84 -0.78
C VAL A 96 -14.75 9.61 0.74
N LYS A 97 -14.19 8.47 1.15
CA LYS A 97 -14.05 8.13 2.57
C LYS A 97 -13.17 9.17 3.26
N GLY A 98 -13.60 9.62 4.45
CA GLY A 98 -12.83 10.60 5.23
C GLY A 98 -11.41 10.10 5.58
N GLY A 99 -10.45 11.03 5.65
CA GLY A 99 -9.07 10.72 6.01
C GLY A 99 -8.21 10.09 4.90
N LEU A 100 -8.72 9.98 3.65
CA LEU A 100 -7.95 9.44 2.54
C LEU A 100 -6.73 10.30 2.20
N ARG A 101 -6.88 11.62 2.15
CA ARG A 101 -5.80 12.57 1.85
C ARG A 101 -4.63 12.40 2.81
N GLU A 102 -4.88 12.36 4.12
CA GLU A 102 -3.85 12.15 5.14
C GLU A 102 -3.12 10.80 4.97
N ARG A 103 -3.85 9.77 4.56
CA ARG A 103 -3.26 8.45 4.31
C ARG A 103 -2.40 8.43 3.06
N PHE A 104 -2.82 9.10 1.99
CA PHE A 104 -1.99 9.24 0.78
C PHE A 104 -0.77 10.13 1.04
N ASP A 105 -0.87 11.17 1.87
CA ASP A 105 0.29 11.94 2.32
C ASP A 105 1.30 11.06 3.08
N ARG A 106 0.82 10.12 3.90
CA ARG A 106 1.70 9.13 4.56
C ARG A 106 2.37 8.18 3.56
N PHE A 107 1.65 7.69 2.53
CA PHE A 107 2.27 6.92 1.44
C PHE A 107 3.37 7.72 0.75
N ARG A 108 3.12 8.99 0.46
CA ARG A 108 4.09 9.90 -0.16
C ARG A 108 5.31 10.12 0.72
N ALA A 109 5.12 10.31 2.03
CA ALA A 109 6.22 10.42 3.00
C ALA A 109 7.07 9.14 3.08
N MET A 110 6.48 7.97 2.78
CA MET A 110 7.20 6.69 2.67
C MET A 110 7.89 6.48 1.32
N GLY A 111 7.79 7.44 0.40
CA GLY A 111 8.34 7.34 -0.96
C GLY A 111 7.51 6.46 -1.91
N LEU A 112 6.22 6.27 -1.62
CA LEU A 112 5.29 5.52 -2.47
C LEU A 112 4.49 6.51 -3.31
N ARG A 113 4.35 6.22 -4.61
CA ARG A 113 3.47 6.93 -5.54
C ARG A 113 2.14 6.19 -5.63
N THR A 114 1.06 6.94 -5.56
CA THR A 114 -0.31 6.41 -5.63
C THR A 114 -0.96 6.81 -6.96
N VAL A 115 -1.57 5.85 -7.63
CA VAL A 115 -2.29 6.07 -8.89
C VAL A 115 -3.70 5.52 -8.76
N MET A 116 -4.70 6.36 -8.95
CA MET A 116 -6.09 5.93 -9.03
C MET A 116 -6.40 5.44 -10.44
N ILE A 117 -7.00 4.26 -10.55
CA ILE A 117 -7.44 3.70 -11.84
C ILE A 117 -8.96 3.54 -11.80
N THR A 118 -9.63 4.18 -12.74
CA THR A 118 -11.10 4.16 -12.80
C THR A 118 -11.62 4.01 -14.22
N GLY A 119 -12.82 3.45 -14.36
CA GLY A 119 -13.57 3.44 -15.60
C GLY A 119 -14.35 4.71 -15.87
N ASP A 120 -14.35 5.71 -14.96
CA ASP A 120 -15.02 6.97 -15.11
C ASP A 120 -14.38 7.85 -16.18
N ASN A 121 -15.12 8.86 -16.64
CA ASN A 121 -14.61 9.86 -17.57
C ASN A 121 -13.51 10.73 -16.92
N PRO A 122 -12.66 11.41 -17.73
CA PRO A 122 -11.53 12.17 -17.22
C PRO A 122 -11.89 13.29 -16.24
N LEU A 123 -13.04 13.96 -16.41
CA LEU A 123 -13.48 15.05 -15.52
C LEU A 123 -13.84 14.50 -14.14
N THR A 124 -14.62 13.42 -14.08
CA THR A 124 -14.97 12.73 -12.83
C THR A 124 -13.73 12.20 -12.15
N ALA A 125 -12.84 11.50 -12.89
CA ALA A 125 -11.61 10.93 -12.38
C ALA A 125 -10.70 12.01 -11.78
N ARG A 126 -10.53 13.14 -12.46
CA ARG A 126 -9.76 14.28 -11.96
C ARG A 126 -10.33 14.83 -10.65
N ALA A 127 -11.63 15.09 -10.61
CA ALA A 127 -12.28 15.62 -9.42
C ALA A 127 -12.12 14.70 -8.20
N ILE A 128 -12.26 13.37 -8.39
CA ILE A 128 -12.06 12.38 -7.33
C ILE A 128 -10.57 12.30 -6.92
N ALA A 129 -9.65 12.36 -7.87
CA ALA A 129 -8.21 12.36 -7.60
C ALA A 129 -7.80 13.59 -6.77
N ASP A 130 -8.28 14.77 -7.14
CA ASP A 130 -8.03 16.02 -6.41
C ASP A 130 -8.65 15.98 -4.99
N GLU A 131 -9.87 15.43 -4.83
CA GLU A 131 -10.53 15.27 -3.54
C GLU A 131 -9.81 14.28 -2.65
N SER A 132 -9.42 13.12 -3.18
CA SER A 132 -8.75 12.04 -2.44
C SER A 132 -7.28 12.34 -2.15
N GLY A 133 -6.61 13.13 -2.99
CA GLY A 133 -5.20 13.50 -2.85
C GLY A 133 -4.21 12.45 -3.34
N VAL A 134 -4.60 11.59 -4.30
CA VAL A 134 -3.68 10.68 -5.01
C VAL A 134 -2.69 11.45 -5.88
N ASP A 135 -1.56 10.82 -6.23
CA ASP A 135 -0.51 11.49 -7.00
C ASP A 135 -0.81 11.57 -8.50
N ASP A 136 -1.61 10.61 -9.00
CA ASP A 136 -1.95 10.53 -10.42
C ASP A 136 -3.23 9.69 -10.62
N TYR A 137 -3.80 9.72 -11.83
CA TYR A 137 -4.96 8.91 -12.14
C TYR A 137 -4.95 8.43 -13.60
N LEU A 138 -5.62 7.30 -13.85
CA LEU A 138 -5.93 6.77 -15.16
C LEU A 138 -7.46 6.65 -15.29
N ALA A 139 -8.05 7.46 -16.15
CA ALA A 139 -9.48 7.48 -16.45
C ALA A 139 -9.82 6.53 -17.61
N GLU A 140 -11.10 6.14 -17.71
CA GLU A 140 -11.64 5.28 -18.77
C GLU A 140 -10.87 3.96 -18.98
N ALA A 141 -10.20 3.50 -17.93
CA ALA A 141 -9.28 2.39 -17.98
C ALA A 141 -9.98 1.06 -18.30
N THR A 142 -9.55 0.43 -19.38
CA THR A 142 -9.89 -0.95 -19.71
C THR A 142 -9.05 -1.93 -18.88
N PRO A 143 -9.46 -3.21 -18.75
CA PRO A 143 -8.65 -4.24 -18.09
C PRO A 143 -7.23 -4.35 -18.67
N GLU A 144 -7.09 -4.21 -19.98
CA GLU A 144 -5.82 -4.27 -20.71
C GLU A 144 -4.91 -3.08 -20.37
N GLU A 145 -5.49 -1.88 -20.22
CA GLU A 145 -4.75 -0.68 -19.83
C GLU A 145 -4.27 -0.72 -18.39
N LYS A 146 -5.09 -1.28 -17.49
CA LYS A 146 -4.67 -1.55 -16.10
C LYS A 146 -3.44 -2.47 -16.07
N LEU A 147 -3.50 -3.58 -16.81
CA LEU A 147 -2.42 -4.54 -16.92
C LEU A 147 -1.16 -3.90 -17.52
N ARG A 148 -1.32 -3.11 -18.59
CA ARG A 148 -0.21 -2.41 -19.27
C ARG A 148 0.49 -1.42 -18.33
N LEU A 149 -0.27 -0.66 -17.53
CA LEU A 149 0.29 0.27 -16.56
C LEU A 149 1.17 -0.45 -15.52
N ILE A 150 0.69 -1.57 -14.97
CA ILE A 150 1.45 -2.36 -13.98
C ILE A 150 2.75 -2.85 -14.61
N ARG A 151 2.68 -3.47 -15.79
CA ARG A 151 3.89 -3.96 -16.49
C ARG A 151 4.88 -2.86 -16.82
N ALA A 152 4.39 -1.68 -17.20
CA ALA A 152 5.24 -0.53 -17.49
C ALA A 152 5.99 -0.01 -16.24
N GLU A 153 5.37 -0.03 -15.07
CA GLU A 153 6.04 0.35 -13.82
C GLU A 153 7.01 -0.75 -13.34
N GLN A 154 6.64 -2.03 -13.48
CA GLN A 154 7.53 -3.17 -13.18
C GLN A 154 8.77 -3.19 -14.09
N ALA A 155 8.62 -2.86 -15.39
CA ALA A 155 9.75 -2.75 -16.33
C ALA A 155 10.75 -1.65 -15.94
N LYS A 156 10.34 -0.65 -15.14
CA LYS A 156 11.22 0.36 -14.55
C LYS A 156 11.90 -0.12 -13.26
N GLY A 157 11.77 -1.39 -12.89
CA GLY A 157 12.30 -1.96 -11.65
C GLY A 157 11.53 -1.60 -10.39
N LYS A 158 10.28 -1.13 -10.50
CA LYS A 158 9.44 -0.79 -9.35
C LYS A 158 8.59 -1.98 -8.94
N LEU A 159 8.37 -2.13 -7.63
CA LEU A 159 7.36 -3.02 -7.09
C LEU A 159 6.00 -2.31 -7.14
N VAL A 160 4.99 -3.02 -7.62
CA VAL A 160 3.64 -2.51 -7.79
C VAL A 160 2.68 -3.24 -6.86
N ALA A 161 2.01 -2.48 -6.01
CA ALA A 161 0.88 -2.97 -5.23
C ALA A 161 -0.42 -2.51 -5.88
N MET A 162 -1.39 -3.41 -5.99
CA MET A 162 -2.72 -3.11 -6.53
C MET A 162 -3.81 -3.51 -5.56
N THR A 163 -4.85 -2.69 -5.48
CA THR A 163 -6.10 -3.04 -4.80
C THR A 163 -7.26 -2.94 -5.79
N GLY A 164 -8.19 -3.90 -5.74
CA GLY A 164 -9.32 -3.95 -6.65
C GLY A 164 -10.44 -4.85 -6.12
N ASP A 165 -11.63 -4.72 -6.70
CA ASP A 165 -12.82 -5.46 -6.28
C ASP A 165 -13.60 -6.12 -7.44
N GLY A 166 -13.33 -5.71 -8.67
CA GLY A 166 -14.05 -6.16 -9.87
C GLY A 166 -13.42 -7.37 -10.56
N THR A 167 -14.22 -8.10 -11.31
CA THR A 167 -13.74 -9.16 -12.22
C THR A 167 -12.77 -8.59 -13.25
N ASN A 168 -12.98 -7.35 -13.67
CA ASN A 168 -12.11 -6.64 -14.61
C ASN A 168 -10.74 -6.31 -14.03
N ASP A 169 -10.59 -6.38 -12.70
CA ASP A 169 -9.33 -6.13 -12.01
C ASP A 169 -8.48 -7.41 -11.85
N ALA A 170 -9.09 -8.59 -11.98
CA ALA A 170 -8.41 -9.86 -11.74
C ALA A 170 -7.10 -10.06 -12.54
N PRO A 171 -7.02 -9.76 -13.85
CA PRO A 171 -5.76 -9.87 -14.59
C PRO A 171 -4.67 -8.92 -14.07
N ALA A 172 -5.05 -7.72 -13.68
CA ALA A 172 -4.14 -6.71 -13.14
C ALA A 172 -3.70 -7.06 -11.70
N LEU A 173 -4.62 -7.57 -10.87
CA LEU A 173 -4.31 -8.10 -9.53
C LEU A 173 -3.32 -9.26 -9.63
N ALA A 174 -3.54 -10.23 -10.52
CA ALA A 174 -2.63 -11.36 -10.72
C ALA A 174 -1.23 -10.94 -11.20
N GLN A 175 -1.11 -9.81 -11.91
CA GLN A 175 0.17 -9.29 -12.41
C GLN A 175 0.93 -8.50 -11.35
N ALA A 176 0.26 -7.86 -10.41
CA ALA A 176 0.88 -7.01 -9.40
C ALA A 176 1.77 -7.82 -8.44
N ASP A 177 2.86 -7.23 -7.95
CA ASP A 177 3.76 -7.86 -6.97
C ASP A 177 3.05 -8.08 -5.63
N VAL A 178 2.16 -7.15 -5.26
CA VAL A 178 1.27 -7.25 -4.10
C VAL A 178 -0.16 -6.94 -4.55
N ALA A 179 -1.07 -7.88 -4.39
CA ALA A 179 -2.46 -7.75 -4.80
C ALA A 179 -3.42 -7.92 -3.62
N ILE A 180 -4.26 -6.92 -3.39
CA ILE A 180 -5.26 -6.92 -2.32
C ILE A 180 -6.65 -6.85 -2.94
N ALA A 181 -7.43 -7.92 -2.78
CA ALA A 181 -8.83 -7.91 -3.14
C ALA A 181 -9.70 -7.39 -1.98
N MET A 182 -10.75 -6.67 -2.29
CA MET A 182 -11.74 -6.26 -1.30
C MET A 182 -12.64 -7.44 -0.90
N ASN A 183 -13.04 -7.52 0.37
CA ASN A 183 -13.98 -8.56 0.81
C ASN A 183 -15.33 -8.49 0.09
N THR A 184 -15.78 -7.28 -0.25
CA THR A 184 -16.98 -7.07 -1.08
C THR A 184 -16.77 -7.35 -2.56
N GLY A 185 -15.53 -7.62 -2.97
CA GLY A 185 -15.17 -7.87 -4.36
C GLY A 185 -15.65 -9.22 -4.89
N THR A 186 -15.55 -9.38 -6.21
CA THR A 186 -15.92 -10.59 -6.91
C THR A 186 -14.99 -11.77 -6.54
N GLN A 187 -15.48 -12.99 -6.72
CA GLN A 187 -14.69 -14.19 -6.48
C GLN A 187 -13.40 -14.20 -7.33
N ALA A 188 -13.50 -13.78 -8.60
CA ALA A 188 -12.34 -13.69 -9.50
C ALA A 188 -11.25 -12.73 -8.97
N ALA A 189 -11.65 -11.57 -8.40
CA ALA A 189 -10.70 -10.64 -7.78
C ALA A 189 -10.03 -11.26 -6.54
N LYS A 190 -10.80 -11.96 -5.70
CA LYS A 190 -10.28 -12.63 -4.49
C LYS A 190 -9.31 -13.76 -4.81
N GLU A 191 -9.56 -14.52 -5.86
CA GLU A 191 -8.66 -15.60 -6.31
C GLU A 191 -7.38 -15.07 -6.96
N ALA A 192 -7.45 -13.91 -7.62
CA ALA A 192 -6.30 -13.26 -8.21
C ALA A 192 -5.40 -12.53 -7.20
N GLY A 193 -5.94 -12.16 -6.03
CA GLY A 193 -5.23 -11.41 -4.99
C GLY A 193 -4.36 -12.29 -4.09
N ASN A 194 -3.23 -11.76 -3.62
CA ASN A 194 -2.41 -12.41 -2.58
C ASN A 194 -3.05 -12.27 -1.18
N MET A 195 -3.88 -11.26 -0.99
CA MET A 195 -4.52 -10.91 0.28
C MET A 195 -5.97 -10.48 0.04
N VAL A 196 -6.80 -10.63 1.07
CA VAL A 196 -8.16 -10.10 1.08
C VAL A 196 -8.31 -9.12 2.23
N ASP A 197 -8.70 -7.88 1.92
CA ASP A 197 -9.03 -6.88 2.93
C ASP A 197 -10.47 -7.06 3.41
N LEU A 198 -10.64 -7.50 4.64
CA LEU A 198 -11.94 -7.80 5.24
C LEU A 198 -12.82 -6.55 5.46
N ASP A 199 -12.20 -5.40 5.66
CA ASP A 199 -12.88 -4.11 5.86
C ASP A 199 -13.28 -3.43 4.54
N SER A 200 -12.84 -3.98 3.40
CA SER A 200 -13.02 -3.38 2.07
C SER A 200 -12.59 -1.91 2.02
N ASN A 201 -11.42 -1.63 2.58
CA ASN A 201 -10.86 -0.29 2.65
C ASN A 201 -9.51 -0.23 1.92
N PRO A 202 -9.42 0.38 0.73
CA PRO A 202 -8.20 0.40 -0.09
C PRO A 202 -6.98 1.00 0.63
N THR A 203 -7.20 1.77 1.68
CA THR A 203 -6.11 2.37 2.46
C THR A 203 -5.52 1.44 3.51
N LYS A 204 -6.08 0.23 3.71
CA LYS A 204 -5.47 -0.83 4.54
C LYS A 204 -4.10 -1.26 4.02
N LEU A 205 -3.85 -1.11 2.72
CA LEU A 205 -2.52 -1.28 2.15
C LEU A 205 -1.46 -0.46 2.90
N LEU A 206 -1.80 0.72 3.44
CA LEU A 206 -0.89 1.52 4.26
C LEU A 206 -0.41 0.72 5.48
N GLU A 207 -1.32 0.08 6.21
CA GLU A 207 -0.98 -0.70 7.40
C GLU A 207 -0.11 -1.91 7.04
N VAL A 208 -0.41 -2.59 5.93
CA VAL A 208 0.39 -3.71 5.41
C VAL A 208 1.82 -3.25 5.09
N VAL A 209 1.96 -2.13 4.38
CA VAL A 209 3.27 -1.56 4.03
C VAL A 209 4.03 -1.10 5.28
N GLU A 210 3.36 -0.45 6.24
CA GLU A 210 3.98 -0.02 7.50
C GLU A 210 4.51 -1.22 8.30
N VAL A 211 3.70 -2.26 8.47
CA VAL A 211 4.11 -3.49 9.16
C VAL A 211 5.26 -4.18 8.43
N GLY A 212 5.18 -4.33 7.11
CA GLY A 212 6.25 -4.92 6.32
C GLY A 212 7.56 -4.14 6.43
N LYS A 213 7.52 -2.82 6.32
CA LYS A 213 8.70 -1.95 6.52
C LYS A 213 9.24 -2.02 7.95
N GLN A 214 8.37 -2.08 8.96
CA GLN A 214 8.77 -2.23 10.35
C GLN A 214 9.53 -3.55 10.59
N LEU A 215 9.03 -4.66 10.03
CA LEU A 215 9.69 -5.96 10.14
C LEU A 215 11.07 -5.96 9.48
N LEU A 216 11.17 -5.47 8.24
CA LEU A 216 12.44 -5.37 7.52
C LEU A 216 13.43 -4.47 8.25
N MET A 217 12.97 -3.32 8.76
CA MET A 217 13.78 -2.39 9.51
C MET A 217 14.28 -3.01 10.83
N THR A 218 13.41 -3.67 11.57
CA THR A 218 13.77 -4.35 12.82
C THR A 218 14.86 -5.38 12.58
N ARG A 219 14.68 -6.23 11.56
CA ARG A 219 15.70 -7.22 11.17
C ARG A 219 17.03 -6.55 10.79
N GLY A 220 16.98 -5.50 9.97
CA GLY A 220 18.18 -4.74 9.57
C GLY A 220 18.90 -4.08 10.75
N CYS A 221 18.17 -3.48 11.68
CA CYS A 221 18.72 -2.85 12.89
C CYS A 221 19.39 -3.87 13.80
N LEU A 222 18.76 -5.02 14.04
CA LEU A 222 19.32 -6.08 14.86
C LEU A 222 20.59 -6.69 14.23
N THR A 223 20.56 -6.95 12.92
CA THR A 223 21.73 -7.43 12.19
C THR A 223 22.89 -6.44 12.23
N THR A 224 22.61 -5.16 12.01
CA THR A 224 23.62 -4.09 12.08
C THR A 224 24.24 -4.01 13.47
N PHE A 225 23.40 -4.03 14.52
CA PHE A 225 23.88 -4.03 15.90
C PHE A 225 24.73 -5.27 16.20
N SER A 226 24.28 -6.46 15.82
CA SER A 226 25.00 -7.72 16.08
C SER A 226 26.38 -7.72 15.42
N ILE A 227 26.46 -7.38 14.13
CA ILE A 227 27.73 -7.32 13.41
C ILE A 227 28.67 -6.30 14.04
N ALA A 228 28.18 -5.09 14.34
CA ALA A 228 28.98 -4.05 14.95
C ALA A 228 29.49 -4.47 16.35
N ASN A 229 28.64 -5.09 17.16
CA ASN A 229 28.95 -5.60 18.48
C ASN A 229 29.97 -6.75 18.42
N ASP A 230 29.85 -7.67 17.46
CA ASP A 230 30.79 -8.77 17.32
C ASP A 230 32.17 -8.29 16.87
N VAL A 231 32.22 -7.39 15.90
CA VAL A 231 33.51 -6.78 15.47
C VAL A 231 34.16 -6.00 16.62
N ALA A 232 33.38 -5.19 17.34
CA ALA A 232 33.89 -4.36 18.43
C ALA A 232 34.44 -5.21 19.59
N LYS A 233 33.85 -6.36 19.88
CA LYS A 233 34.36 -7.31 20.90
C LYS A 233 35.79 -7.78 20.61
N TYR A 234 36.14 -8.02 19.35
CA TYR A 234 37.50 -8.39 19.00
C TYR A 234 38.49 -7.31 19.35
N PHE A 235 38.18 -6.03 19.02
CA PHE A 235 39.03 -4.90 19.38
C PHE A 235 39.08 -4.63 20.88
N ALA A 236 38.07 -5.05 21.64
CA ALA A 236 38.05 -4.94 23.09
C ALA A 236 38.89 -6.01 23.79
N ILE A 237 38.89 -7.24 23.29
CA ILE A 237 39.45 -8.43 23.99
C ILE A 237 40.88 -8.72 23.51
N LEU A 238 41.13 -8.73 22.19
CA LEU A 238 42.43 -9.15 21.65
C LEU A 238 43.62 -8.35 22.20
N PRO A 239 43.57 -7.02 22.36
CA PRO A 239 44.69 -6.31 22.98
C PRO A 239 45.02 -6.77 24.40
N ALA A 240 44.00 -7.05 25.22
CA ALA A 240 44.19 -7.54 26.57
C ALA A 240 44.84 -8.93 26.61
N LEU A 241 44.52 -9.80 25.63
CA LEU A 241 45.11 -11.14 25.53
C LEU A 241 46.57 -11.12 25.06
N PHE A 242 46.91 -10.20 24.13
CA PHE A 242 48.19 -10.20 23.47
C PHE A 242 49.26 -9.34 24.17
N VAL A 243 48.90 -8.43 25.06
CA VAL A 243 49.84 -7.56 25.77
C VAL A 243 50.91 -8.32 26.50
N ALA A 244 50.60 -9.49 27.10
CA ALA A 244 51.60 -10.31 27.82
C ALA A 244 52.65 -10.92 26.89
N VAL A 245 52.30 -11.19 25.61
CA VAL A 245 53.21 -11.81 24.63
C VAL A 245 53.85 -10.74 23.72
N PHE A 246 53.14 -9.69 23.42
CA PHE A 246 53.55 -8.59 22.56
C PHE A 246 53.36 -7.24 23.28
N PRO A 247 54.31 -6.79 24.13
CA PRO A 247 54.19 -5.57 24.92
C PRO A 247 53.92 -4.30 24.10
N ASP A 248 54.36 -4.25 22.84
CA ASP A 248 54.11 -3.15 21.89
C ASP A 248 52.65 -2.96 21.58
N THR A 249 51.79 -3.93 21.89
CA THR A 249 50.31 -3.83 21.72
C THR A 249 49.63 -3.14 22.90
N ALA A 250 50.33 -2.76 23.96
CA ALA A 250 49.79 -2.13 25.16
C ALA A 250 48.98 -0.84 24.86
N PRO A 251 49.37 0.05 23.89
CA PRO A 251 48.55 1.21 23.54
C PRO A 251 47.19 0.88 22.97
N LEU A 252 46.99 -0.35 22.44
CA LEU A 252 45.70 -0.82 21.88
C LEU A 252 44.78 -1.32 22.98
N ASN A 253 45.28 -1.62 24.19
CA ASN A 253 44.48 -2.10 25.33
C ASN A 253 43.73 -0.92 26.01
N VAL A 254 42.87 -0.25 25.24
CA VAL A 254 42.10 0.93 25.68
C VAL A 254 41.21 0.61 26.89
N MET A 255 40.78 -0.63 27.03
CA MET A 255 39.87 -1.04 28.11
C MET A 255 40.56 -1.31 29.43
N ALA A 256 41.89 -1.55 29.42
CA ALA A 256 42.69 -1.93 30.61
C ALA A 256 41.92 -2.96 31.50
N LEU A 257 41.59 -4.13 30.92
CA LEU A 257 40.90 -5.20 31.62
C LEU A 257 41.89 -5.83 32.67
N THR A 258 41.33 -6.37 33.75
CA THR A 258 42.07 -6.81 34.93
C THR A 258 43.04 -7.92 34.63
N SER A 259 42.65 -8.89 33.85
CA SER A 259 43.51 -10.02 33.40
C SER A 259 43.00 -10.58 32.04
N PRO A 260 43.79 -11.37 31.32
CA PRO A 260 43.33 -12.09 30.13
C PRO A 260 42.12 -13.00 30.39
N GLU A 261 42.11 -13.68 31.51
CA GLU A 261 41.00 -14.58 31.92
C GLU A 261 39.73 -13.78 32.21
N SER A 262 39.87 -12.64 32.94
CA SER A 262 38.77 -11.72 33.16
C SER A 262 38.23 -11.15 31.87
N ALA A 263 39.05 -10.81 30.89
CA ALA A 263 38.63 -10.31 29.59
C ALA A 263 37.75 -11.31 28.86
N ILE A 264 38.13 -12.60 28.85
CA ILE A 264 37.34 -13.66 28.22
C ILE A 264 36.02 -13.86 28.96
N LEU A 265 36.07 -14.01 30.30
CA LEU A 265 34.88 -14.28 31.12
C LEU A 265 33.88 -13.11 31.02
N SER A 266 34.36 -11.89 31.13
CA SER A 266 33.53 -10.67 30.99
C SER A 266 32.85 -10.58 29.62
N ALA A 267 33.55 -10.95 28.56
CA ALA A 267 32.99 -10.93 27.22
C ALA A 267 31.92 -12.01 27.03
N VAL A 268 32.11 -13.22 27.59
CA VAL A 268 31.11 -14.29 27.53
C VAL A 268 29.84 -13.90 28.30
N ILE A 269 30.01 -13.39 29.53
CA ILE A 269 28.88 -12.91 30.35
C ILE A 269 28.15 -11.77 29.65
N PHE A 270 28.89 -10.79 29.16
CA PHE A 270 28.27 -9.67 28.41
C PHE A 270 27.50 -10.15 27.19
N ASN A 271 28.04 -11.14 26.44
CA ASN A 271 27.37 -11.68 25.27
C ASN A 271 26.05 -12.36 25.65
N ALA A 272 26.00 -13.11 26.74
CA ALA A 272 24.77 -13.72 27.25
C ALA A 272 23.73 -12.64 27.63
N LEU A 273 24.18 -11.59 28.35
CA LEU A 273 23.29 -10.50 28.79
C LEU A 273 22.74 -9.68 27.62
N ILE A 274 23.57 -9.35 26.62
CA ILE A 274 23.13 -8.53 25.49
C ILE A 274 22.12 -9.27 24.59
N ILE A 275 22.26 -10.58 24.43
CA ILE A 275 21.29 -11.42 23.71
C ILE A 275 19.92 -11.33 24.40
N VAL A 276 19.88 -11.53 25.71
CA VAL A 276 18.64 -11.41 26.49
C VAL A 276 18.03 -10.00 26.38
N ALA A 277 18.86 -8.95 26.44
CA ALA A 277 18.43 -7.58 26.31
C ALA A 277 17.86 -7.24 24.92
N LEU A 278 18.32 -7.90 23.85
CA LEU A 278 17.83 -7.71 22.50
C LEU A 278 16.51 -8.44 22.20
N ILE A 279 16.14 -9.47 22.96
CA ILE A 279 14.89 -10.20 22.76
C ILE A 279 13.64 -9.28 22.77
N PRO A 280 13.45 -8.40 23.77
CA PRO A 280 12.32 -7.48 23.78
C PRO A 280 12.27 -6.56 22.54
N LEU A 281 13.44 -6.13 22.07
CA LEU A 281 13.56 -5.31 20.85
C LEU A 281 13.18 -6.12 19.60
N ALA A 282 13.59 -7.38 19.53
CA ALA A 282 13.22 -8.28 18.44
C ALA A 282 11.71 -8.55 18.39
N LEU A 283 11.08 -8.77 19.56
CA LEU A 283 9.67 -9.10 19.68
C LEU A 283 8.76 -7.89 19.44
N ARG A 284 9.09 -6.72 20.00
CA ARG A 284 8.29 -5.49 19.85
C ARG A 284 8.55 -4.77 18.54
N GLY A 285 9.68 -5.02 17.92
CA GLY A 285 10.16 -4.32 16.74
C GLY A 285 10.66 -2.90 17.03
N VAL A 286 11.41 -2.37 16.07
CA VAL A 286 11.86 -0.98 16.09
C VAL A 286 10.70 -0.10 15.64
N LYS A 287 10.43 0.99 16.35
CA LYS A 287 9.35 1.92 16.00
C LYS A 287 9.57 2.51 14.60
N TYR A 288 8.67 2.17 13.69
CA TYR A 288 8.70 2.71 12.33
C TYR A 288 8.33 4.19 12.34
N ARG A 289 9.03 4.98 11.52
CA ARG A 289 8.70 6.37 11.21
C ARG A 289 8.63 6.51 9.70
N PRO A 290 7.54 7.07 9.15
CA PRO A 290 7.43 7.31 7.71
C PRO A 290 8.55 8.23 7.23
N MET A 291 9.50 7.69 6.46
CA MET A 291 10.61 8.43 5.86
C MET A 291 11.17 7.63 4.68
N GLY A 292 11.91 8.31 3.81
CA GLY A 292 12.56 7.67 2.66
C GLY A 292 13.63 6.64 3.07
N ALA A 293 13.88 5.66 2.23
CA ALA A 293 14.77 4.52 2.50
C ALA A 293 16.20 4.94 2.91
N ALA A 294 16.78 5.95 2.24
CA ALA A 294 18.13 6.46 2.55
C ALA A 294 18.23 7.08 3.96
N ALA A 295 17.22 7.86 4.36
CA ALA A 295 17.16 8.46 5.69
C ALA A 295 17.00 7.40 6.78
N LEU A 296 16.19 6.37 6.50
CA LEU A 296 15.98 5.23 7.37
C LEU A 296 17.28 4.45 7.60
N LEU A 297 17.98 4.12 6.50
CA LEU A 297 19.27 3.42 6.55
C LEU A 297 20.31 4.20 7.35
N ARG A 298 20.48 5.50 7.06
CA ARG A 298 21.43 6.37 7.78
C ARG A 298 21.13 6.41 9.27
N ARG A 299 19.88 6.52 9.65
CA ARG A 299 19.47 6.53 11.06
C ARG A 299 19.75 5.18 11.74
N SER A 300 19.45 4.08 11.06
CA SER A 300 19.72 2.73 11.59
C SER A 300 21.20 2.49 11.80
N LEU A 301 22.04 2.87 10.84
CA LEU A 301 23.50 2.78 10.97
C LEU A 301 24.04 3.65 12.12
N LEU A 302 23.54 4.87 12.29
CA LEU A 302 23.97 5.75 13.38
C LEU A 302 23.56 5.21 14.75
N ILE A 303 22.33 4.76 14.93
CA ILE A 303 21.84 4.31 16.24
C ILE A 303 22.36 2.91 16.57
N TYR A 304 22.16 1.94 15.68
CA TYR A 304 22.46 0.53 15.95
C TYR A 304 23.89 0.15 15.58
N GLY A 305 24.49 0.77 14.56
CA GLY A 305 25.90 0.57 14.23
C GLY A 305 26.82 1.17 15.30
N VAL A 306 26.67 2.46 15.57
CA VAL A 306 27.48 3.13 16.62
C VAL A 306 27.17 2.56 18.01
N GLY A 307 25.89 2.32 18.32
CA GLY A 307 25.47 1.68 19.55
C GLY A 307 26.07 0.27 19.72
N GLY A 308 26.10 -0.52 18.63
CA GLY A 308 26.71 -1.84 18.60
C GLY A 308 28.23 -1.82 18.80
N VAL A 309 28.91 -0.76 18.32
CA VAL A 309 30.35 -0.58 18.59
C VAL A 309 30.60 -0.21 20.06
N ILE A 310 29.83 0.72 20.61
CA ILE A 310 30.06 1.26 21.98
C ILE A 310 29.64 0.26 23.06
N ALA A 311 28.55 -0.48 22.84
CA ALA A 311 27.96 -1.37 23.85
C ALA A 311 28.96 -2.41 24.45
N PRO A 312 29.78 -3.13 23.66
CA PRO A 312 30.74 -4.10 24.23
C PRO A 312 31.84 -3.41 25.04
N PHE A 313 32.35 -2.24 24.64
CA PHE A 313 33.36 -1.55 25.43
C PHE A 313 32.83 -1.18 26.82
N ILE A 314 31.64 -0.66 26.91
CA ILE A 314 31.02 -0.29 28.20
C ILE A 314 30.62 -1.56 28.96
N GLY A 315 29.93 -2.50 28.33
CA GLY A 315 29.34 -3.65 28.99
C GLY A 315 30.38 -4.64 29.48
N ILE A 316 31.42 -4.94 28.68
CA ILE A 316 32.51 -5.83 29.10
C ILE A 316 33.30 -5.19 30.26
N LYS A 317 33.57 -3.88 30.21
CA LYS A 317 34.26 -3.18 31.30
C LYS A 317 33.47 -3.21 32.62
N ILE A 318 32.16 -3.02 32.55
CA ILE A 318 31.29 -3.11 33.74
C ILE A 318 31.34 -4.52 34.32
N VAL A 319 31.26 -5.57 33.49
CA VAL A 319 31.33 -6.97 33.94
C VAL A 319 32.71 -7.26 34.52
N ASP A 320 33.81 -6.82 33.90
CA ASP A 320 35.17 -6.95 34.40
C ASP A 320 35.34 -6.36 35.83
N MET A 321 34.82 -5.13 36.01
CA MET A 321 34.83 -4.50 37.34
C MET A 321 34.02 -5.28 38.39
N LEU A 322 32.86 -5.80 38.00
CA LEU A 322 32.02 -6.61 38.91
C LEU A 322 32.71 -7.92 39.32
N LEU A 323 33.38 -8.59 38.36
CA LEU A 323 34.14 -9.80 38.63
C LEU A 323 35.31 -9.53 39.59
N GLY A 324 35.99 -8.37 39.42
CA GLY A 324 37.04 -7.93 40.34
C GLY A 324 36.54 -7.73 41.78
N VAL A 325 35.35 -7.13 41.95
CA VAL A 325 34.73 -6.94 43.29
C VAL A 325 34.37 -8.29 43.93
N VAL A 326 33.97 -9.28 43.14
CA VAL A 326 33.59 -10.62 43.65
C VAL A 326 34.83 -11.51 43.87
N GLY A 327 36.02 -11.08 43.45
CA GLY A 327 37.26 -11.85 43.62
C GLY A 327 37.39 -13.04 42.67
N LEU A 328 36.74 -12.97 41.49
CA LEU A 328 36.78 -13.99 40.44
C LEU A 328 37.80 -13.66 39.32
N THR A 329 38.69 -12.72 39.56
CA THR A 329 39.71 -12.26 38.58
C THR A 329 41.09 -12.25 39.21
#